data_b157aa48182c42c2d891037504e56c3a
#
_entry.id   b157aa48182c42c2d891037504e56c3a
#
_cell.length_a   1.000
_cell.length_b   1.000
_cell.length_c   1.000
_cell.angle_alpha   90.00
_cell.angle_beta   90.00
_cell.angle_gamma   90.00
#
_symmetry.space_group_name_H-M   'P 1'
#
loop_
_entity.id
_entity.type
_entity.pdbx_description
1 polymer ?
#
loop_
_entity_poly.entity_id
_entity_poly.type
_entity_poly.pdbx_seq_one_letter_code
_entity_poly.pdbx_strand_id
1 'polypeptide(L)'
;MIKTIGFLGCGNMGGAIARAVCKAADPQNVYLANRTAAKAEALAAELGCNTTTNAEVAGRSDLIFLAVKPQMMEALLAPLKFTLNERPSRFILCSCLLY
;
A
#
# COMPACT_ATOMS: atom_id res chain seq x y z
N MET A 1 -2.31 6.55 16.58
CA MET A 1 -1.00 5.89 16.41
C MET A 1 -1.02 4.98 15.20
N ILE A 2 0.03 5.01 14.40
CA ILE A 2 0.14 4.18 13.20
C ILE A 2 0.57 2.78 13.61
N LYS A 3 -0.30 1.80 13.39
CA LYS A 3 -0.01 0.39 13.67
C LYS A 3 0.13 -0.44 12.40
N THR A 4 -0.72 -0.17 11.42
CA THR A 4 -0.77 -0.95 10.19
C THR A 4 -0.43 -0.06 9.00
N ILE A 5 0.50 -0.51 8.19
CA ILE A 5 0.97 0.22 7.02
C ILE A 5 0.62 -0.59 5.78
N GLY A 6 -0.07 0.04 4.85
CA GLY A 6 -0.49 -0.63 3.62
C GLY A 6 0.05 0.05 2.38
N PHE A 7 0.29 -0.73 1.34
CA PHE A 7 0.77 -0.25 0.06
C PHE A 7 -0.22 -0.61 -1.04
N LEU A 8 -0.62 0.38 -1.80
CA LEU A 8 -1.39 0.18 -3.02
C LEU A 8 -0.44 0.41 -4.19
N GLY A 9 0.08 -0.69 -4.72
CA GLY A 9 1.08 -0.67 -5.77
C GLY A 9 2.46 -1.07 -5.26
N CYS A 10 3.12 -1.98 -5.98
CA CYS A 10 4.44 -2.53 -5.63
C CYS A 10 5.41 -2.48 -6.81
N GLY A 11 5.34 -1.41 -7.61
CA GLY A 11 6.31 -1.19 -8.68
C GLY A 11 7.66 -0.74 -8.11
N ASN A 12 8.52 -0.16 -8.94
CA ASN A 12 9.85 0.23 -8.51
C ASN A 12 9.84 1.17 -7.31
N MET A 13 9.03 2.21 -7.35
CA MET A 13 8.93 3.18 -6.25
C MET A 13 8.29 2.57 -5.01
N GLY A 14 7.16 1.87 -5.19
CA GLY A 14 6.47 1.22 -4.07
C GLY A 14 7.33 0.16 -3.40
N GLY A 15 8.04 -0.63 -4.19
CA GLY A 15 8.94 -1.66 -3.67
C GLY A 15 10.10 -1.07 -2.87
N ALA A 16 10.67 0.04 -3.35
CA ALA A 16 11.75 0.71 -2.63
C ALA A 16 11.28 1.26 -1.28
N ILE A 17 10.10 1.88 -1.26
CA ILE A 17 9.52 2.40 -0.03
C ILE A 17 9.18 1.26 0.93
N ALA A 18 8.62 0.16 0.42
CA ALA A 18 8.27 -0.99 1.23
C ALA A 18 9.50 -1.60 1.90
N ARG A 19 10.63 -1.69 1.19
CA ARG A 19 11.88 -2.18 1.75
C ARG A 19 12.37 -1.29 2.90
N ALA A 20 12.30 0.02 2.72
CA ALA A 20 12.69 0.96 3.76
C ALA A 20 11.77 0.87 4.98
N VAL A 21 10.46 0.78 4.76
CA VAL A 21 9.48 0.68 5.83
C VAL A 21 9.65 -0.60 6.64
N CYS A 22 9.91 -1.72 5.97
CA CYS A 22 10.12 -3.00 6.65
C CYS A 22 11.41 -3.06 7.48
N LYS A 23 12.32 -2.16 7.23
CA LYS A 23 13.52 -2.00 8.08
C LYS A 23 13.24 -1.15 9.31
N ALA A 24 12.31 -0.20 9.20
CA ALA A 24 12.00 0.74 10.26
C ALA A 24 10.83 0.31 11.14
N ALA A 25 9.97 -0.56 10.64
CA ALA A 25 8.77 -1.01 11.35
C ALA A 25 8.70 -2.55 11.28
N ASP A 26 7.82 -3.13 12.12
CA ASP A 26 7.62 -4.58 12.11
C ASP A 26 6.98 -5.01 10.78
N PRO A 27 7.65 -5.86 9.99
CA PRO A 27 7.09 -6.32 8.72
C PRO A 27 5.73 -7.01 8.84
N GLN A 28 5.41 -7.59 10.00
CA GLN A 28 4.12 -8.23 10.22
C GLN A 28 2.96 -7.22 10.20
N ASN A 29 3.26 -5.95 10.36
CA ASN A 29 2.26 -4.88 10.32
C ASN A 29 2.21 -4.20 8.95
N VAL A 30 2.93 -4.72 7.97
CA VAL A 30 2.99 -4.17 6.61
C VAL A 30 2.22 -5.06 5.66
N TYR A 31 1.36 -4.48 4.85
CA TYR A 31 0.51 -5.18 3.89
C TYR A 31 0.69 -4.60 2.51
N LEU A 32 0.92 -5.49 1.54
CA LEU A 32 1.14 -5.11 0.15
C LEU A 32 -0.05 -5.55 -0.70
N ALA A 33 -0.52 -4.66 -1.56
CA ALA A 33 -1.52 -4.98 -2.57
C ALA A 33 -1.04 -4.44 -3.90
N ASN A 34 -1.17 -5.24 -4.95
CA ASN A 34 -0.75 -4.84 -6.28
C ASN A 34 -1.69 -5.45 -7.32
N ARG A 35 -1.84 -4.75 -8.43
CA ARG A 35 -2.65 -5.23 -9.55
C ARG A 35 -2.18 -6.61 -10.01
N THR A 36 -0.85 -6.82 -10.06
CA THR A 36 -0.27 -8.13 -10.32
C THR A 36 0.07 -8.76 -8.98
N ALA A 37 -0.75 -9.71 -8.54
CA ALA A 37 -0.59 -10.36 -7.24
C ALA A 37 0.80 -10.99 -7.08
N ALA A 38 1.35 -11.57 -8.13
CA ALA A 38 2.66 -12.20 -8.09
C ALA A 38 3.78 -11.25 -7.65
N LYS A 39 3.70 -9.97 -8.05
CA LYS A 39 4.70 -8.97 -7.65
C LYS A 39 4.62 -8.69 -6.15
N ALA A 40 3.41 -8.55 -5.62
CA ALA A 40 3.22 -8.33 -4.19
C ALA A 40 3.68 -9.54 -3.39
N GLU A 41 3.35 -10.74 -3.84
CA GLU A 41 3.73 -11.97 -3.18
C GLU A 41 5.26 -12.15 -3.13
N ALA A 42 5.94 -11.89 -4.25
CA ALA A 42 7.40 -11.99 -4.31
C ALA A 42 8.07 -11.01 -3.35
N LEU A 43 7.58 -9.78 -3.34
CA LEU A 43 8.13 -8.75 -2.46
C LEU A 43 7.84 -9.07 -0.99
N ALA A 44 6.64 -9.54 -0.69
CA ALA A 44 6.27 -9.93 0.67
C ALA A 44 7.15 -11.08 1.19
N ALA A 45 7.44 -12.06 0.34
CA ALA A 45 8.33 -13.16 0.70
C ALA A 45 9.75 -12.66 0.99
N GLU A 46 10.22 -11.71 0.17
CA GLU A 46 11.55 -11.11 0.37
C GLU A 46 11.64 -10.35 1.69
N LEU A 47 10.60 -9.60 2.04
CA LEU A 47 10.61 -8.69 3.19
C LEU A 47 10.05 -9.30 4.47
N GLY A 48 9.39 -10.44 4.38
CA GLY A 48 8.72 -11.06 5.53
C GLY A 48 7.44 -10.33 5.94
N CYS A 49 6.81 -9.61 5.03
CA CYS A 49 5.56 -8.92 5.29
C CYS A 49 4.37 -9.65 4.64
N ASN A 50 3.21 -9.01 4.61
CA ASN A 50 1.97 -9.66 4.19
C ASN A 50 1.48 -9.14 2.85
N THR A 51 0.70 -9.96 2.14
CA THR A 51 -0.03 -9.51 0.96
C THR A 51 -1.53 -9.55 1.25
N THR A 52 -2.27 -8.68 0.58
CA THR A 52 -3.72 -8.64 0.73
C THR A 52 -4.35 -7.96 -0.50
N THR A 53 -5.64 -7.69 -0.43
CA THR A 53 -6.36 -7.00 -1.50
C THR A 53 -6.32 -5.49 -1.31
N ASN A 54 -6.62 -4.75 -2.38
CA ASN A 54 -6.74 -3.29 -2.29
C ASN A 54 -7.79 -2.88 -1.25
N ALA A 55 -8.91 -3.59 -1.20
CA ALA A 55 -9.98 -3.29 -0.24
C ALA A 55 -9.53 -3.45 1.20
N GLU A 56 -8.75 -4.50 1.48
CA GLU A 56 -8.21 -4.75 2.83
C GLU A 56 -7.21 -3.66 3.23
N VAL A 57 -6.32 -3.26 2.31
CA VAL A 57 -5.40 -2.17 2.58
C VAL A 57 -6.17 -0.90 2.90
N ALA A 58 -7.17 -0.57 2.07
CA ALA A 58 -7.97 0.63 2.27
C ALA A 58 -8.76 0.60 3.58
N GLY A 59 -9.24 -0.57 4.00
CA GLY A 59 -10.08 -0.69 5.20
C GLY A 59 -9.31 -0.78 6.50
N ARG A 60 -8.11 -1.34 6.48
CA ARG A 60 -7.37 -1.66 7.71
C ARG A 60 -6.13 -0.83 7.97
N SER A 61 -5.56 -0.20 6.96
CA SER A 61 -4.29 0.50 7.14
C SER A 61 -4.46 1.86 7.79
N ASP A 62 -3.61 2.17 8.73
CA ASP A 62 -3.55 3.49 9.35
C ASP A 62 -2.75 4.45 8.49
N LEU A 63 -1.74 3.94 7.79
CA LEU A 63 -0.95 4.70 6.83
C LEU A 63 -0.98 3.95 5.51
N ILE A 64 -1.33 4.64 4.44
CA ILE A 64 -1.42 4.06 3.10
C ILE A 64 -0.47 4.79 2.16
N PHE A 65 0.39 4.03 1.49
CA PHE A 65 1.23 4.54 0.41
C PHE A 65 0.57 4.22 -0.92
N LEU A 66 0.27 5.27 -1.70
CA LEU A 66 -0.26 5.13 -3.05
C LEU A 66 0.91 5.16 -4.03
N ALA A 67 1.39 4.01 -4.43
CA ALA A 67 2.58 3.88 -5.25
C ALA A 67 2.23 3.39 -6.66
N VAL A 68 1.36 4.13 -7.33
CA VAL A 68 0.93 3.83 -8.69
C VAL A 68 1.15 5.05 -9.58
N LYS A 69 1.21 4.83 -10.88
CA LYS A 69 1.37 5.93 -11.84
C LYS A 69 0.13 6.83 -11.82
N PRO A 70 0.28 8.14 -12.09
CA PRO A 70 -0.86 9.07 -12.05
C PRO A 70 -2.06 8.63 -12.90
N GLN A 71 -1.81 8.09 -14.08
CA GLN A 71 -2.89 7.65 -14.98
C GLN A 71 -3.67 6.45 -14.45
N MET A 72 -3.13 5.73 -13.47
CA MET A 72 -3.79 4.57 -12.85
C MET A 72 -4.55 4.93 -11.58
N MET A 73 -4.34 6.13 -11.07
CA MET A 73 -4.84 6.55 -9.76
C MET A 73 -6.36 6.53 -9.67
N GLU A 74 -7.04 7.07 -10.67
CA GLU A 74 -8.49 7.13 -10.67
C GLU A 74 -9.12 5.73 -10.69
N ALA A 75 -8.62 4.85 -11.54
CA ALA A 75 -9.12 3.48 -11.62
C ALA A 75 -8.90 2.71 -10.33
N LEU A 76 -7.79 2.98 -9.65
CA LEU A 76 -7.49 2.35 -8.37
C LEU A 76 -8.40 2.85 -7.26
N LEU A 77 -8.58 4.15 -7.16
CA LEU A 77 -9.30 4.77 -6.04
C LEU A 77 -10.82 4.72 -6.15
N ALA A 78 -11.37 4.71 -7.36
CA ALA A 78 -12.82 4.73 -7.54
C ALA A 78 -13.55 3.61 -6.78
N PRO A 79 -13.12 2.33 -6.87
CA PRO A 79 -13.79 1.26 -6.12
C PRO A 79 -13.58 1.34 -4.62
N LEU A 80 -12.58 2.10 -4.16
CA LEU A 80 -12.22 2.17 -2.73
C LEU A 80 -12.79 3.39 -2.03
N LYS A 81 -13.52 4.23 -2.75
CA LYS A 81 -13.97 5.52 -2.25
C LYS A 81 -14.73 5.44 -0.94
N PHE A 82 -15.69 4.54 -0.84
CA PHE A 82 -16.46 4.37 0.40
C PHE A 82 -15.59 3.89 1.55
N THR A 83 -14.75 2.90 1.29
CA THR A 83 -13.88 2.34 2.31
C THR A 83 -12.90 3.38 2.84
N LEU A 84 -12.35 4.21 1.96
CA LEU A 84 -11.43 5.26 2.37
C LEU A 84 -12.13 6.34 3.19
N ASN A 85 -13.38 6.67 2.85
CA ASN A 85 -14.15 7.70 3.56
C ASN A 85 -14.60 7.25 4.96
N GLU A 86 -14.63 5.97 5.24
CA GLU A 86 -15.01 5.45 6.56
C GLU A 86 -13.96 5.75 7.64
N ARG A 87 -12.72 6.05 7.23
CA ARG A 87 -11.63 6.34 8.17
C ARG A 87 -10.89 7.61 7.77
N PRO A 88 -11.53 8.77 7.89
CA PRO A 88 -10.93 10.03 7.40
C PRO A 88 -9.70 10.48 8.17
N SER A 89 -9.48 9.97 9.38
CA SER A 89 -8.34 10.39 10.22
C SER A 89 -7.03 9.67 9.90
N ARG A 90 -7.06 8.69 8.98
CA ARG A 90 -5.84 7.99 8.61
C ARG A 90 -4.97 8.83 7.70
N PHE A 91 -3.69 8.43 7.55
CA PHE A 91 -2.75 9.11 6.67
C PHE A 91 -2.63 8.40 5.33
N ILE A 92 -2.63 9.17 4.25
CA ILE A 92 -2.46 8.64 2.90
C ILE A 92 -1.33 9.44 2.24
N LEU A 93 -0.26 8.74 1.87
CA LEU A 93 0.89 9.34 1.20
C LEU A 93 0.91 8.91 -0.27
N CYS A 94 0.93 9.88 -1.16
CA CYS A 94 0.92 9.64 -2.59
C CYS A 94 2.32 9.81 -3.16
N SER A 95 2.89 8.74 -3.71
CA SER A 95 4.20 8.78 -4.34
C SER A 95 4.12 8.97 -5.85
N CYS A 96 2.92 9.02 -6.42
CA CYS A 96 2.75 9.13 -7.86
C CYS A 96 3.34 10.42 -8.46
N LEU A 97 3.50 11.46 -7.65
CA LEU A 97 4.11 12.72 -8.09
C LEU A 97 5.61 12.60 -8.37
N LEU A 98 6.22 11.48 -8.00
CA LEU A 98 7.65 11.22 -8.19
C LEU A 98 7.96 10.49 -9.50
N TYR A 99 6.94 10.10 -10.23
CA TYR A 99 7.12 9.46 -11.53
C TYR A 99 7.37 10.46 -12.63
#